data_aef7c8a8038bb830df72b8d565b49732
#
_entry.id   aef7c8a8038bb830df72b8d565b49732
#
_cell.length_a   1.000
_cell.length_b   1.000
_cell.length_c   1.000
_cell.angle_alpha   90.00
_cell.angle_beta   90.00
_cell.angle_gamma   90.00
#
_symmetry.space_group_name_H-M   'P 1'
#
loop_
_entity.id
_entity.type
_entity.pdbx_description
1 polymer ?
#
loop_
_entity_poly.entity_id
_entity_poly.type
_entity_poly.pdbx_seq_one_letter_code
_entity_poly.pdbx_strand_id
1 'polypeptide(L)'
;MSNKPHFNHLLANLADEAKAWPFVEAKNLIKRLESKPDNTGKEVIFETGYGPSGLPHIGTFGEVVRTSMIRHAFEVLTGRKTRLICFSDDMDGLRKVPENVPNQEELADFLEMPLTEVPDPFRTHTSFGAHNNSRLQKFLDSFGFKYEFLSATELYQSGKFDRALLDVLDNYENIINIILPTLGEDRRATYSPFLPICPDTRKVLQVPLTGHDKEAGEISY
;
A
#
# COMPACT_ATOMS: atom_id res chain seq x y z
N MET A 1 41.71 8.06 -7.35
CA MET A 1 42.02 6.94 -6.47
C MET A 1 41.00 6.90 -5.33
N SER A 2 40.16 5.90 -5.32
CA SER A 2 38.92 5.85 -4.51
C SER A 2 39.19 5.34 -3.09
N ASN A 3 39.10 6.21 -2.09
CA ASN A 3 39.17 5.89 -0.65
C ASN A 3 37.86 5.32 -0.09
N LYS A 4 37.16 4.47 -0.84
CA LYS A 4 35.84 3.92 -0.47
C LYS A 4 35.80 2.97 0.73
N PRO A 5 36.77 2.08 1.04
CA PRO A 5 36.59 1.13 2.15
C PRO A 5 36.65 1.78 3.54
N HIS A 6 37.51 2.77 3.76
CA HIS A 6 37.67 3.41 5.08
C HIS A 6 36.49 4.29 5.46
N PHE A 7 35.91 4.99 4.48
CA PHE A 7 34.73 5.85 4.70
C PHE A 7 33.49 5.01 5.06
N ASN A 8 33.32 3.86 4.45
CA ASN A 8 32.21 2.96 4.74
C ASN A 8 32.27 2.36 6.16
N HIS A 9 33.45 2.05 6.69
CA HIS A 9 33.61 1.56 8.07
C HIS A 9 33.31 2.64 9.11
N LEU A 10 33.78 3.88 8.88
CA LEU A 10 33.50 4.99 9.76
C LEU A 10 32.00 5.31 9.83
N LEU A 11 31.33 5.32 8.68
CA LEU A 11 29.87 5.53 8.62
C LEU A 11 29.10 4.42 9.31
N ALA A 12 29.51 3.16 9.16
CA ALA A 12 28.85 2.03 9.84
C ALA A 12 28.99 2.15 11.37
N ASN A 13 30.16 2.49 11.90
CA ASN A 13 30.37 2.68 13.34
C ASN A 13 29.54 3.84 13.89
N LEU A 14 29.52 4.99 13.18
CA LEU A 14 28.67 6.12 13.56
C LEU A 14 27.18 5.79 13.50
N ALA A 15 26.75 4.99 12.53
CA ALA A 15 25.38 4.54 12.40
C ALA A 15 24.96 3.61 13.55
N ASP A 16 25.88 2.75 14.02
CA ASP A 16 25.63 1.88 15.17
C ASP A 16 25.42 2.65 16.47
N GLU A 17 26.07 3.78 16.64
CA GLU A 17 25.92 4.66 17.82
C GLU A 17 24.74 5.64 17.65
N ALA A 18 24.20 5.81 16.44
CA ALA A 18 23.17 6.79 16.14
C ALA A 18 21.87 6.51 16.90
N LYS A 19 21.34 7.56 17.56
CA LYS A 19 20.08 7.56 18.32
C LYS A 19 18.94 8.25 17.58
N ALA A 20 19.17 8.75 16.36
CA ALA A 20 18.10 9.31 15.53
C ALA A 20 17.07 8.23 15.20
N TRP A 21 15.78 8.60 15.19
CA TRP A 21 14.68 7.66 15.08
C TRP A 21 14.76 6.73 13.84
N PRO A 22 15.25 7.14 12.65
CA PRO A 22 15.33 6.20 11.52
C PRO A 22 16.31 5.05 11.80
N PHE A 23 17.41 5.32 12.50
CA PHE A 23 18.38 4.30 12.90
C PHE A 23 17.84 3.40 14.01
N VAL A 24 17.05 3.96 14.94
CA VAL A 24 16.38 3.14 15.97
C VAL A 24 15.41 2.15 15.32
N GLU A 25 14.57 2.62 14.40
CA GLU A 25 13.63 1.74 13.67
C GLU A 25 14.35 0.73 12.78
N ALA A 26 15.42 1.13 12.11
CA ALA A 26 16.23 0.21 11.31
C ALA A 26 16.86 -0.89 12.17
N LYS A 27 17.37 -0.57 13.37
CA LYS A 27 17.89 -1.56 14.33
C LYS A 27 16.81 -2.50 14.84
N ASN A 28 15.60 -2.01 15.10
CA ASN A 28 14.46 -2.83 15.47
C ASN A 28 14.09 -3.82 14.34
N LEU A 29 14.12 -3.35 13.09
CA LEU A 29 13.90 -4.20 11.92
C LEU A 29 14.98 -5.28 11.79
N ILE A 30 16.27 -4.92 11.99
CA ILE A 30 17.37 -5.89 11.95
C ILE A 30 17.15 -7.00 12.97
N LYS A 31 16.88 -6.66 14.24
CA LYS A 31 16.59 -7.64 15.30
C LYS A 31 15.41 -8.55 14.94
N ARG A 32 14.34 -7.99 14.36
CA ARG A 32 13.18 -8.76 13.92
C ARG A 32 13.53 -9.74 12.78
N LEU A 33 14.37 -9.34 11.84
CA LEU A 33 14.81 -10.20 10.74
C LEU A 33 15.73 -11.32 11.23
N GLU A 34 16.63 -11.04 12.17
CA GLU A 34 17.53 -12.02 12.79
C GLU A 34 16.76 -13.08 13.57
N SER A 35 15.64 -12.72 14.18
CA SER A 35 14.77 -13.68 14.89
C SER A 35 13.99 -14.63 13.96
N LYS A 36 14.03 -14.41 12.63
CA LYS A 36 13.33 -15.21 11.62
C LYS A 36 14.32 -15.75 10.60
N PRO A 37 14.88 -16.96 10.81
CA PRO A 37 15.98 -17.54 9.98
C PRO A 37 15.63 -17.67 8.50
N ASP A 38 14.34 -17.83 8.14
CA ASP A 38 13.90 -17.96 6.73
C ASP A 38 14.07 -16.70 5.89
N ASN A 39 14.45 -15.57 6.51
CA ASN A 39 14.65 -14.28 5.84
C ASN A 39 16.13 -13.97 5.53
N THR A 40 17.04 -14.91 5.83
CA THR A 40 18.47 -14.74 5.53
C THR A 40 18.71 -14.64 4.03
N GLY A 41 19.28 -13.51 3.59
CA GLY A 41 19.65 -13.28 2.18
C GLY A 41 18.53 -12.77 1.27
N LYS A 42 17.26 -12.74 1.70
CA LYS A 42 16.18 -12.16 0.91
C LYS A 42 16.30 -10.63 0.88
N GLU A 43 15.88 -10.02 -0.23
CA GLU A 43 15.74 -8.57 -0.33
C GLU A 43 14.68 -8.07 0.65
N VAL A 44 14.95 -6.96 1.31
CA VAL A 44 14.00 -6.36 2.26
C VAL A 44 13.13 -5.35 1.53
N ILE A 45 11.83 -5.55 1.61
CA ILE A 45 10.84 -4.67 1.01
C ILE A 45 10.36 -3.67 2.06
N PHE A 46 10.42 -2.39 1.70
CA PHE A 46 9.76 -1.29 2.38
C PHE A 46 8.55 -0.88 1.55
N GLU A 47 7.44 -0.57 2.19
CA GLU A 47 6.21 -0.26 1.50
C GLU A 47 5.55 0.99 2.10
N THR A 48 4.96 1.78 1.21
CA THR A 48 4.07 2.91 1.55
C THR A 48 2.77 2.73 0.80
N GLY A 49 1.63 2.90 1.49
CA GLY A 49 0.30 2.87 0.89
C GLY A 49 -0.18 4.27 0.51
N TYR A 50 -0.94 4.36 -0.56
CA TYR A 50 -1.56 5.59 -1.03
C TYR A 50 -2.94 5.32 -1.61
N GLY A 51 -3.98 5.90 -0.99
CA GLY A 51 -5.33 5.92 -1.56
C GLY A 51 -5.51 7.14 -2.47
N PRO A 52 -5.61 6.97 -3.80
CA PRO A 52 -5.68 8.08 -4.75
C PRO A 52 -7.09 8.71 -4.85
N SER A 53 -7.77 8.85 -3.72
CA SER A 53 -9.10 9.47 -3.60
C SER A 53 -9.06 11.00 -3.50
N GLY A 54 -7.88 11.60 -3.58
CA GLY A 54 -7.64 13.05 -3.57
C GLY A 54 -6.24 13.39 -4.05
N LEU A 55 -5.98 14.69 -4.22
CA LEU A 55 -4.67 15.16 -4.68
C LEU A 55 -3.58 14.83 -3.64
N PRO A 56 -2.36 14.43 -4.07
CA PRO A 56 -1.23 14.25 -3.18
C PRO A 56 -0.93 15.51 -2.36
N HIS A 57 -0.62 15.34 -1.09
CA HIS A 57 -0.36 16.42 -0.14
C HIS A 57 0.83 16.10 0.76
N ILE A 58 1.13 16.99 1.73
CA ILE A 58 2.28 16.83 2.63
C ILE A 58 2.23 15.52 3.45
N GLY A 59 1.04 15.00 3.75
CA GLY A 59 0.91 13.68 4.41
C GLY A 59 1.41 12.55 3.52
N THR A 60 1.05 12.56 2.25
CA THR A 60 1.55 11.60 1.25
C THR A 60 3.08 11.66 1.12
N PHE A 61 3.65 12.88 1.09
CA PHE A 61 5.09 13.07 1.12
C PHE A 61 5.70 12.50 2.40
N GLY A 62 5.06 12.77 3.55
CA GLY A 62 5.50 12.29 4.86
C GLY A 62 5.64 10.78 4.94
N GLU A 63 4.70 10.03 4.35
CA GLU A 63 4.76 8.57 4.28
C GLU A 63 6.02 8.09 3.54
N VAL A 64 6.26 8.60 2.35
CA VAL A 64 7.37 8.16 1.51
C VAL A 64 8.72 8.60 2.09
N VAL A 65 8.84 9.84 2.57
CA VAL A 65 10.12 10.33 3.12
C VAL A 65 10.50 9.59 4.40
N ARG A 66 9.55 9.34 5.30
CA ARG A 66 9.81 8.61 6.56
C ARG A 66 10.28 7.19 6.29
N THR A 67 9.59 6.48 5.40
CA THR A 67 9.97 5.13 4.98
C THR A 67 11.32 5.12 4.28
N SER A 68 11.60 6.10 3.42
CA SER A 68 12.90 6.26 2.76
C SER A 68 14.05 6.51 3.74
N MET A 69 13.80 7.27 4.82
CA MET A 69 14.81 7.52 5.87
C MET A 69 15.16 6.23 6.64
N ILE A 70 14.15 5.42 6.99
CA ILE A 70 14.38 4.13 7.67
C ILE A 70 15.10 3.17 6.72
N ARG A 71 14.67 3.08 5.47
CA ARG A 71 15.30 2.28 4.43
C ARG A 71 16.78 2.63 4.28
N HIS A 72 17.10 3.92 4.16
CA HIS A 72 18.49 4.38 4.04
C HIS A 72 19.31 4.02 5.28
N ALA A 73 18.78 4.23 6.49
CA ALA A 73 19.45 3.81 7.71
C ALA A 73 19.70 2.30 7.76
N PHE A 74 18.73 1.49 7.32
CA PHE A 74 18.89 0.04 7.22
C PHE A 74 19.98 -0.37 6.21
N GLU A 75 20.02 0.27 5.05
CA GLU A 75 21.04 0.02 4.02
C GLU A 75 22.45 0.38 4.53
N VAL A 76 22.58 1.49 5.27
CA VAL A 76 23.85 1.91 5.88
C VAL A 76 24.32 0.91 6.95
N LEU A 77 23.40 0.44 7.80
CA LEU A 77 23.73 -0.50 8.89
C LEU A 77 24.06 -1.90 8.40
N THR A 78 23.43 -2.37 7.32
CA THR A 78 23.47 -3.77 6.91
C THR A 78 24.21 -4.04 5.60
N GLY A 79 24.35 -3.03 4.74
CA GLY A 79 24.82 -3.18 3.35
C GLY A 79 23.88 -3.99 2.46
N ARG A 80 22.68 -4.38 2.95
CA ARG A 80 21.72 -5.21 2.21
C ARG A 80 20.96 -4.36 1.19
N LYS A 81 20.63 -4.98 0.05
CA LYS A 81 19.75 -4.39 -0.95
C LYS A 81 18.31 -4.34 -0.43
N THR A 82 17.62 -3.28 -0.79
CA THR A 82 16.22 -3.07 -0.42
C THR A 82 15.42 -2.55 -1.61
N ARG A 83 14.11 -2.74 -1.55
CA ARG A 83 13.15 -2.10 -2.47
C ARG A 83 12.19 -1.23 -1.67
N LEU A 84 11.79 -0.11 -2.26
CA LEU A 84 10.69 0.70 -1.76
C LEU A 84 9.53 0.59 -2.74
N ILE A 85 8.41 0.06 -2.26
CA ILE A 85 7.16 0.00 -3.01
C ILE A 85 6.30 1.19 -2.60
N CYS A 86 5.80 1.93 -3.59
CA CYS A 86 4.72 2.89 -3.42
C CYS A 86 3.46 2.24 -4.00
N PHE A 87 2.64 1.67 -3.13
CA PHE A 87 1.44 0.94 -3.50
C PHE A 87 0.25 1.90 -3.57
N SER A 88 -0.47 1.88 -4.67
CA SER A 88 -1.68 2.67 -4.85
C SER A 88 -2.91 1.79 -4.72
N ASP A 89 -3.77 2.12 -3.74
CA ASP A 89 -5.08 1.50 -3.52
C ASP A 89 -6.12 2.09 -4.50
N ASP A 90 -5.80 2.12 -5.79
CA ASP A 90 -6.59 2.74 -6.84
C ASP A 90 -7.85 1.96 -7.22
N MET A 91 -8.02 0.77 -6.66
CA MET A 91 -9.23 -0.04 -6.75
C MET A 91 -10.24 0.26 -5.63
N ASP A 92 -9.87 1.06 -4.64
CA ASP A 92 -10.76 1.52 -3.58
C ASP A 92 -11.93 2.32 -4.16
N GLY A 93 -13.11 2.19 -3.51
CA GLY A 93 -14.29 2.97 -3.88
C GLY A 93 -14.17 4.45 -3.51
N LEU A 94 -14.69 5.34 -4.37
CA LEU A 94 -14.79 6.77 -4.09
C LEU A 94 -15.77 6.99 -2.92
N ARG A 95 -15.27 7.22 -1.71
CA ARG A 95 -16.10 7.35 -0.49
C ARG A 95 -16.81 8.69 -0.37
N LYS A 96 -16.23 9.75 -0.91
CA LYS A 96 -16.76 11.11 -0.96
C LYS A 96 -16.16 11.89 -2.11
N VAL A 97 -16.90 12.84 -2.63
CA VAL A 97 -16.38 13.78 -3.61
C VAL A 97 -15.43 14.78 -2.91
N PRO A 98 -14.16 14.92 -3.38
CA PRO A 98 -13.25 15.90 -2.81
C PRO A 98 -13.70 17.34 -3.13
N GLU A 99 -13.54 18.26 -2.16
CA GLU A 99 -13.93 19.66 -2.31
C GLU A 99 -13.00 20.47 -3.23
N ASN A 100 -11.79 20.00 -3.46
CA ASN A 100 -10.72 20.71 -4.17
C ASN A 100 -10.51 20.22 -5.62
N VAL A 101 -11.56 19.67 -6.24
CA VAL A 101 -11.55 19.23 -7.64
C VAL A 101 -12.64 19.96 -8.45
N PRO A 102 -12.47 20.16 -9.76
CA PRO A 102 -13.53 20.66 -10.62
C PRO A 102 -14.62 19.59 -10.86
N ASN A 103 -15.74 19.99 -11.45
CA ASN A 103 -16.82 19.08 -11.89
C ASN A 103 -17.33 18.11 -10.78
N GLN A 104 -17.43 18.60 -9.54
CA GLN A 104 -17.82 17.80 -8.37
C GLN A 104 -19.18 17.13 -8.50
N GLU A 105 -20.15 17.82 -9.13
CA GLU A 105 -21.50 17.30 -9.33
C GLU A 105 -21.50 15.98 -10.14
N GLU A 106 -20.65 15.91 -11.16
CA GLU A 106 -20.50 14.69 -11.97
C GLU A 106 -19.94 13.52 -11.15
N LEU A 107 -19.02 13.79 -10.22
CA LEU A 107 -18.40 12.74 -9.40
C LEU A 107 -19.37 12.10 -8.40
N ALA A 108 -20.45 12.79 -8.04
CA ALA A 108 -21.45 12.28 -7.11
C ALA A 108 -22.14 10.99 -7.63
N ASP A 109 -22.29 10.86 -8.94
CA ASP A 109 -22.87 9.66 -9.56
C ASP A 109 -21.96 8.44 -9.49
N PHE A 110 -20.67 8.63 -9.19
CA PHE A 110 -19.64 7.59 -9.13
C PHE A 110 -19.20 7.23 -7.71
N LEU A 111 -19.97 7.65 -6.71
CA LEU A 111 -19.70 7.26 -5.33
C LEU A 111 -19.69 5.73 -5.17
N GLU A 112 -18.70 5.24 -4.39
CA GLU A 112 -18.43 3.83 -4.13
C GLU A 112 -17.86 3.04 -5.32
N MET A 113 -17.74 3.62 -6.51
CA MET A 113 -17.07 2.97 -7.64
C MET A 113 -15.54 3.02 -7.48
N PRO A 114 -14.81 2.01 -8.01
CA PRO A 114 -13.35 2.02 -8.00
C PRO A 114 -12.78 3.31 -8.58
N LEU A 115 -11.76 3.88 -7.96
CA LEU A 115 -11.17 5.15 -8.38
C LEU A 115 -10.66 5.13 -9.84
N THR A 116 -10.33 3.95 -10.36
CA THR A 116 -9.96 3.73 -11.76
C THR A 116 -11.17 3.72 -12.72
N GLU A 117 -12.39 3.66 -12.22
CA GLU A 117 -13.63 3.76 -12.99
C GLU A 117 -14.32 5.12 -12.82
N VAL A 118 -13.88 5.95 -11.87
CA VAL A 118 -14.37 7.32 -11.69
C VAL A 118 -13.77 8.23 -12.76
N PRO A 119 -14.57 9.04 -13.48
CA PRO A 119 -14.05 9.98 -14.47
C PRO A 119 -13.04 10.96 -13.87
N ASP A 120 -12.01 11.32 -14.65
CA ASP A 120 -11.07 12.38 -14.24
C ASP A 120 -11.77 13.74 -14.27
N PRO A 121 -12.00 14.42 -13.13
CA PRO A 121 -12.65 15.73 -13.13
C PRO A 121 -11.81 16.82 -13.82
N PHE A 122 -10.52 16.58 -13.99
CA PHE A 122 -9.60 17.49 -14.71
C PHE A 122 -9.52 17.22 -16.21
N ARG A 123 -10.12 16.12 -16.70
CA ARG A 123 -10.14 15.74 -18.13
C ARG A 123 -8.74 15.54 -18.74
N THR A 124 -7.76 15.13 -17.96
CA THR A 124 -6.36 14.95 -18.37
C THR A 124 -5.91 13.50 -18.43
N HIS A 125 -6.63 12.62 -17.75
CA HIS A 125 -6.33 11.19 -17.66
C HIS A 125 -7.60 10.35 -17.88
N THR A 126 -7.43 9.04 -17.99
CA THR A 126 -8.53 8.09 -18.24
C THR A 126 -9.48 7.94 -17.06
N SER A 127 -8.99 8.22 -15.84
CA SER A 127 -9.78 8.14 -14.60
C SER A 127 -9.20 9.05 -13.52
N PHE A 128 -9.99 9.25 -12.46
CA PHE A 128 -9.55 10.00 -11.28
C PHE A 128 -8.39 9.31 -10.57
N GLY A 129 -8.42 7.97 -10.46
CA GLY A 129 -7.30 7.19 -9.95
C GLY A 129 -6.04 7.39 -10.77
N ALA A 130 -6.14 7.31 -12.11
CA ALA A 130 -5.00 7.53 -13.02
C ALA A 130 -4.43 8.96 -12.92
N HIS A 131 -5.29 9.98 -12.78
CA HIS A 131 -4.87 11.36 -12.55
C HIS A 131 -4.03 11.48 -11.27
N ASN A 132 -4.55 11.01 -10.15
CA ASN A 132 -3.90 11.13 -8.85
C ASN A 132 -2.61 10.28 -8.78
N ASN A 133 -2.60 9.09 -9.37
CA ASN A 133 -1.41 8.25 -9.51
C ASN A 133 -0.30 8.97 -10.30
N SER A 134 -0.65 9.59 -11.42
CA SER A 134 0.31 10.38 -12.21
C SER A 134 0.87 11.57 -11.42
N ARG A 135 0.02 12.27 -10.66
CA ARG A 135 0.46 13.38 -9.82
C ARG A 135 1.37 12.92 -8.69
N LEU A 136 1.06 11.80 -8.04
CA LEU A 136 1.91 11.21 -7.01
C LEU A 136 3.29 10.88 -7.56
N GLN A 137 3.36 10.16 -8.68
CA GLN A 137 4.63 9.78 -9.28
C GLN A 137 5.47 11.02 -9.65
N LYS A 138 4.89 12.01 -10.34
CA LYS A 138 5.57 13.26 -10.67
C LYS A 138 6.07 14.00 -9.43
N PHE A 139 5.27 13.99 -8.36
CA PHE A 139 5.66 14.60 -7.09
C PHE A 139 6.86 13.88 -6.45
N LEU A 140 6.82 12.55 -6.35
CA LEU A 140 7.91 11.76 -5.79
C LEU A 140 9.20 11.85 -6.63
N ASP A 141 9.07 11.84 -7.95
CA ASP A 141 10.18 11.98 -8.89
C ASP A 141 10.88 13.34 -8.73
N SER A 142 10.10 14.41 -8.48
CA SER A 142 10.66 15.76 -8.29
C SER A 142 11.56 15.87 -7.04
N PHE A 143 11.38 14.98 -6.07
CA PHE A 143 12.25 14.86 -4.89
C PHE A 143 13.35 13.79 -5.04
N GLY A 144 13.39 13.10 -6.17
CA GLY A 144 14.43 12.10 -6.47
C GLY A 144 14.29 10.80 -5.70
N PHE A 145 13.11 10.46 -5.18
CA PHE A 145 12.87 9.17 -4.51
C PHE A 145 13.10 8.01 -5.47
N LYS A 146 13.68 6.92 -4.95
CA LYS A 146 13.87 5.67 -5.67
C LYS A 146 12.84 4.66 -5.16
N TYR A 147 11.80 4.45 -5.93
CA TYR A 147 10.66 3.60 -5.59
C TYR A 147 10.21 2.79 -6.82
N GLU A 148 9.41 1.77 -6.56
CA GLU A 148 8.63 1.01 -7.54
C GLU A 148 7.16 1.33 -7.30
N PHE A 149 6.48 1.86 -8.31
CA PHE A 149 5.05 2.13 -8.23
C PHE A 149 4.26 0.87 -8.58
N LEU A 150 3.28 0.52 -7.75
CA LEU A 150 2.37 -0.59 -7.99
C LEU A 150 0.91 -0.10 -7.87
N SER A 151 0.09 -0.48 -8.84
CA SER A 151 -1.36 -0.24 -8.86
C SER A 151 -2.09 -1.49 -8.37
N ALA A 152 -2.98 -1.35 -7.40
CA ALA A 152 -3.86 -2.43 -6.95
C ALA A 152 -4.67 -2.99 -8.12
N THR A 153 -5.28 -2.11 -8.93
CA THR A 153 -6.07 -2.50 -10.10
C THR A 153 -5.27 -3.38 -11.07
N GLU A 154 -4.04 -2.99 -11.40
CA GLU A 154 -3.18 -3.77 -12.30
C GLU A 154 -2.80 -5.13 -11.70
N LEU A 155 -2.52 -5.18 -10.41
CA LEU A 155 -2.14 -6.41 -9.73
C LEU A 155 -3.31 -7.39 -9.62
N TYR A 156 -4.51 -6.92 -9.30
CA TYR A 156 -5.71 -7.75 -9.29
C TYR A 156 -6.06 -8.23 -10.70
N GLN A 157 -6.12 -7.35 -11.69
CA GLN A 157 -6.47 -7.70 -13.06
C GLN A 157 -5.46 -8.63 -13.74
N SER A 158 -4.19 -8.56 -13.35
CA SER A 158 -3.15 -9.47 -13.87
C SER A 158 -3.10 -10.84 -13.16
N GLY A 159 -3.97 -11.10 -12.17
CA GLY A 159 -4.00 -12.34 -11.40
C GLY A 159 -2.86 -12.50 -10.40
N LYS A 160 -2.06 -11.46 -10.16
CA LYS A 160 -0.93 -11.55 -9.20
C LYS A 160 -1.37 -11.80 -7.76
N PHE A 161 -2.61 -11.44 -7.43
CA PHE A 161 -3.19 -11.68 -6.10
C PHE A 161 -4.05 -12.94 -6.01
N ASP A 162 -4.30 -13.67 -7.11
CA ASP A 162 -5.21 -14.82 -7.13
C ASP A 162 -4.83 -15.86 -6.08
N ARG A 163 -3.55 -16.24 -6.02
CA ARG A 163 -3.08 -17.19 -5.00
C ARG A 163 -3.29 -16.68 -3.58
N ALA A 164 -3.00 -15.41 -3.33
CA ALA A 164 -3.17 -14.80 -2.00
C ALA A 164 -4.66 -14.73 -1.62
N LEU A 165 -5.54 -14.43 -2.58
CA LEU A 165 -7.00 -14.43 -2.36
C LEU A 165 -7.52 -15.82 -2.02
N LEU A 166 -7.05 -16.86 -2.70
CA LEU A 166 -7.38 -18.25 -2.39
C LEU A 166 -6.86 -18.64 -1.00
N ASP A 167 -5.63 -18.26 -0.65
CA ASP A 167 -5.07 -18.49 0.69
C ASP A 167 -5.90 -17.78 1.79
N VAL A 168 -6.42 -16.58 1.53
CA VAL A 168 -7.35 -15.87 2.44
C VAL A 168 -8.67 -16.64 2.55
N LEU A 169 -9.20 -17.15 1.45
CA LEU A 169 -10.45 -17.93 1.43
C LEU A 169 -10.29 -19.24 2.21
N ASP A 170 -9.18 -19.95 2.03
CA ASP A 170 -8.85 -21.17 2.77
C ASP A 170 -8.79 -20.94 4.28
N ASN A 171 -8.30 -19.76 4.69
CA ASN A 171 -8.14 -19.39 6.08
C ASN A 171 -9.23 -18.45 6.60
N TYR A 172 -10.35 -18.32 5.91
CA TYR A 172 -11.40 -17.33 6.19
C TYR A 172 -11.81 -17.32 7.67
N GLU A 173 -12.19 -18.46 8.24
CA GLU A 173 -12.63 -18.57 9.64
C GLU A 173 -11.54 -18.12 10.63
N ASN A 174 -10.29 -18.50 10.38
CA ASN A 174 -9.17 -18.09 11.23
C ASN A 174 -8.97 -16.59 11.21
N ILE A 175 -9.06 -15.98 10.02
CA ILE A 175 -8.94 -14.53 9.83
C ILE A 175 -10.07 -13.80 10.55
N ILE A 176 -11.31 -14.25 10.37
CA ILE A 176 -12.49 -13.67 11.02
C ILE A 176 -12.34 -13.74 12.55
N ASN A 177 -11.97 -14.90 13.10
CA ASN A 177 -11.80 -15.09 14.55
C ASN A 177 -10.71 -14.20 15.15
N ILE A 178 -9.68 -13.87 14.40
CA ILE A 178 -8.58 -12.98 14.84
C ILE A 178 -8.98 -11.50 14.72
N ILE A 179 -9.60 -11.12 13.61
CA ILE A 179 -9.84 -9.70 13.28
C ILE A 179 -11.09 -9.16 13.98
N LEU A 180 -12.23 -9.88 13.97
CA LEU A 180 -13.49 -9.38 14.55
C LEU A 180 -13.36 -8.86 15.98
N PRO A 181 -12.66 -9.52 16.92
CA PRO A 181 -12.52 -9.03 18.29
C PRO A 181 -11.78 -7.69 18.38
N THR A 182 -10.98 -7.32 17.38
CA THR A 182 -10.22 -6.07 17.35
C THR A 182 -11.02 -4.86 16.81
N LEU A 183 -12.20 -5.11 16.22
CA LEU A 183 -13.02 -4.11 15.59
C LEU A 183 -14.11 -3.58 16.55
N GLY A 184 -14.51 -2.30 16.36
CA GLY A 184 -15.71 -1.75 17.00
C GLY A 184 -17.00 -2.38 16.45
N GLU A 185 -18.11 -2.21 17.17
CA GLU A 185 -19.40 -2.88 16.87
C GLU A 185 -19.89 -2.62 15.44
N ASP A 186 -19.88 -1.38 14.98
CA ASP A 186 -20.35 -1.01 13.64
C ASP A 186 -19.55 -1.70 12.53
N ARG A 187 -18.23 -1.83 12.73
CA ARG A 187 -17.35 -2.49 11.77
C ARG A 187 -17.45 -4.02 11.80
N ARG A 188 -17.79 -4.62 12.93
CA ARG A 188 -17.99 -6.06 13.03
C ARG A 188 -19.14 -6.54 12.18
N ALA A 189 -20.21 -5.75 12.10
CA ALA A 189 -21.42 -6.10 11.37
C ALA A 189 -21.20 -6.17 9.84
N THR A 190 -20.22 -5.44 9.33
CA THR A 190 -19.98 -5.31 7.88
C THR A 190 -18.60 -5.82 7.44
N TYR A 191 -17.80 -6.38 8.37
CA TYR A 191 -16.45 -6.80 8.04
C TYR A 191 -16.43 -8.02 7.15
N SER A 192 -15.62 -7.93 6.11
CA SER A 192 -15.16 -9.05 5.29
C SER A 192 -13.70 -8.80 4.90
N PRO A 193 -12.85 -9.83 4.78
CA PRO A 193 -11.53 -9.70 4.17
C PRO A 193 -11.61 -9.48 2.66
N PHE A 194 -12.79 -9.64 2.05
CA PHE A 194 -13.04 -9.40 0.65
C PHE A 194 -13.94 -8.18 0.48
N LEU A 195 -13.60 -7.32 -0.46
CA LEU A 195 -14.38 -6.17 -0.88
C LEU A 195 -14.78 -6.35 -2.36
N PRO A 196 -15.86 -7.11 -2.64
CA PRO A 196 -16.24 -7.40 -4.00
C PRO A 196 -16.72 -6.14 -4.72
N ILE A 197 -16.48 -6.09 -6.03
CA ILE A 197 -17.07 -5.09 -6.92
C ILE A 197 -18.36 -5.71 -7.48
N CYS A 198 -19.50 -5.11 -7.18
CA CYS A 198 -20.79 -5.56 -7.67
C CYS A 198 -20.83 -5.52 -9.22
N PRO A 199 -21.15 -6.61 -9.91
CA PRO A 199 -21.17 -6.63 -11.38
C PRO A 199 -22.24 -5.71 -11.98
N ASP A 200 -23.35 -5.51 -11.26
CA ASP A 200 -24.48 -4.71 -11.76
C ASP A 200 -24.28 -3.21 -11.54
N THR A 201 -23.80 -2.82 -10.34
CA THR A 201 -23.66 -1.41 -9.94
C THR A 201 -22.26 -0.86 -10.11
N ARG A 202 -21.28 -1.73 -10.32
CA ARG A 202 -19.82 -1.43 -10.34
C ARG A 202 -19.28 -0.85 -9.04
N LYS A 203 -20.04 -0.88 -7.95
CA LYS A 203 -19.63 -0.36 -6.65
C LYS A 203 -18.80 -1.37 -5.87
N VAL A 204 -17.81 -0.86 -5.14
CA VAL A 204 -17.05 -1.65 -4.16
C VAL A 204 -17.94 -1.83 -2.92
N LEU A 205 -18.23 -3.08 -2.60
CA LEU A 205 -19.13 -3.41 -1.50
C LEU A 205 -18.35 -3.73 -0.22
N GLN A 206 -18.81 -3.15 0.89
CA GLN A 206 -18.31 -3.46 2.22
C GLN A 206 -19.42 -4.19 3.00
N VAL A 207 -19.54 -5.48 2.72
CA VAL A 207 -20.61 -6.35 3.24
C VAL A 207 -20.03 -7.65 3.79
N PRO A 208 -20.68 -8.27 4.80
CA PRO A 208 -20.26 -9.59 5.26
C PRO A 208 -20.54 -10.63 4.18
N LEU A 209 -19.75 -11.72 4.20
CA LEU A 209 -20.07 -12.87 3.35
C LEU A 209 -21.24 -13.63 3.94
N THR A 210 -22.13 -14.09 3.06
CA THR A 210 -23.23 -15.03 3.38
C THR A 210 -22.83 -16.48 3.15
N GLY A 211 -21.78 -16.73 2.38
CA GLY A 211 -21.21 -18.05 2.12
C GLY A 211 -19.90 -17.97 1.34
N HIS A 212 -19.19 -19.08 1.30
CA HIS A 212 -18.00 -19.23 0.48
C HIS A 212 -17.78 -20.69 0.10
N ASP A 213 -17.22 -20.91 -1.09
CA ASP A 213 -16.80 -22.21 -1.59
C ASP A 213 -15.29 -22.19 -1.88
N LYS A 214 -14.54 -22.94 -1.08
CA LYS A 214 -13.07 -23.00 -1.19
C LYS A 214 -12.59 -23.78 -2.42
N GLU A 215 -13.36 -24.80 -2.84
CA GLU A 215 -13.01 -25.64 -3.99
C GLU A 215 -13.26 -24.89 -5.30
N ALA A 216 -14.37 -24.16 -5.38
CA ALA A 216 -14.70 -23.32 -6.51
C ALA A 216 -13.95 -21.98 -6.52
N GLY A 217 -13.42 -21.53 -5.37
CA GLY A 217 -12.83 -20.20 -5.21
C GLY A 217 -13.88 -19.08 -5.25
N GLU A 218 -15.09 -19.34 -4.77
CA GLU A 218 -16.24 -18.45 -4.85
C GLU A 218 -16.64 -17.89 -3.48
N ILE A 219 -17.17 -16.67 -3.50
CA ILE A 219 -17.79 -16.02 -2.34
C ILE A 219 -19.22 -15.59 -2.68
N SER A 220 -20.10 -15.66 -1.67
CA SER A 220 -21.48 -15.14 -1.73
C SER A 220 -21.63 -13.99 -0.72
N TYR A 221 -22.35 -12.92 -1.09
CA TYR A 221 -22.53 -11.72 -0.28
C TYR A 221 -23.92 -11.08 -0.52
#